data_cdef3cdc29ff9d5663841be7fa194b20
#
_entry.id   cdef3cdc29ff9d5663841be7fa194b20
#
_cell.length_a   1.000
_cell.length_b   1.000
_cell.length_c   1.000
_cell.angle_alpha   90.00
_cell.angle_beta   90.00
_cell.angle_gamma   90.00
#
_symmetry.space_group_name_H-M   'P 1'
#
loop_
_entity.id
_entity.type
_entity.pdbx_description
1 polymer ?
#
loop_
_entity_poly.entity_id
_entity_poly.type
_entity_poly.pdbx_seq_one_letter_code
_entity_poly.pdbx_strand_id
1 'polypeptide(L)'
;MSEFVALQNTTDPNIPTSSGQHVLMKDQTKIKRAVRRTTIVVNSRDRNLIRDFNSNEFRYTLRRPLTNIMSIELMNGCIPSYIYNVNTGWNTFSFKEGAVTVLITLRPGYYTESTLLTELQTQLNAIPGKKNTYAVLLNQTTKKVQITSSNVVPYTFLFYSGTPNDDIDLNTLAILSINTPARLLGFGLQDYTSVNGSITSILPIDIDNFLKTIYLHLETDGKNLSRMELGNGGRDCFHIFYLVPGSANYLLLNKETDHTLFESSPAPIARMMTIDISFRDEFNRVVDLNQRESTLVFEITHLE
;
A
#
# COMPACT_ATOMS: atom_id res chain seq x y z
N MET A 1 33.85 30.64 -4.88
CA MET A 1 35.27 30.77 -4.54
C MET A 1 36.00 29.65 -5.23
N SER A 2 36.86 29.95 -6.19
CA SER A 2 37.63 28.96 -6.94
C SER A 2 38.92 28.71 -6.17
N GLU A 3 39.13 27.50 -5.68
CA GLU A 3 40.41 27.10 -5.15
C GLU A 3 41.40 26.92 -6.29
N PHE A 4 42.44 27.73 -6.28
CA PHE A 4 43.62 27.56 -7.09
C PHE A 4 44.50 26.50 -6.38
N VAL A 5 44.64 25.32 -6.94
CA VAL A 5 45.70 24.40 -6.55
C VAL A 5 46.97 24.86 -7.28
N ALA A 6 47.86 25.52 -6.56
CA ALA A 6 49.21 25.81 -7.03
C ALA A 6 50.02 24.51 -7.10
N LEU A 7 50.32 24.03 -8.28
CA LEU A 7 51.31 22.98 -8.50
C LEU A 7 52.69 23.57 -8.20
N GLN A 8 53.34 23.13 -7.11
CA GLN A 8 54.71 23.42 -6.83
C GLN A 8 55.61 22.78 -7.89
N ASN A 9 56.38 23.59 -8.59
CA ASN A 9 57.45 23.15 -9.45
C ASN A 9 58.55 22.51 -8.61
N THR A 10 58.61 21.20 -8.56
CA THR A 10 59.81 20.50 -8.12
C THR A 10 60.77 20.43 -9.32
N THR A 11 61.78 21.25 -9.32
CA THR A 11 62.89 21.15 -10.25
C THR A 11 63.81 20.02 -9.81
N ASP A 12 63.59 18.81 -10.31
CA ASP A 12 64.54 17.72 -10.27
C ASP A 12 65.52 17.92 -11.42
N PRO A 13 66.83 18.18 -11.17
CA PRO A 13 67.79 18.50 -12.21
C PRO A 13 68.14 17.35 -13.17
N ASN A 14 67.61 16.12 -12.97
CA ASN A 14 67.88 14.95 -13.77
C ASN A 14 66.76 14.53 -14.73
N ILE A 15 65.68 15.31 -14.85
CA ILE A 15 64.63 15.00 -15.82
C ILE A 15 64.95 15.78 -17.11
N PRO A 16 65.12 15.12 -18.26
CA PRO A 16 65.33 15.87 -19.53
C PRO A 16 64.10 16.68 -19.83
N THR A 17 64.23 17.97 -19.93
CA THR A 17 63.20 18.88 -20.35
C THR A 17 62.75 18.58 -21.78
N SER A 18 61.80 17.67 -21.92
CA SER A 18 61.00 17.66 -23.14
C SER A 18 60.19 18.95 -23.18
N SER A 19 60.35 19.71 -24.25
CA SER A 19 59.53 20.89 -24.54
C SER A 19 58.07 20.45 -24.76
N GLY A 20 57.46 20.02 -23.67
CA GLY A 20 56.04 19.72 -23.65
C GLY A 20 55.26 21.01 -23.79
N GLN A 21 54.59 21.20 -24.90
CA GLN A 21 53.57 22.19 -25.01
C GLN A 21 52.59 22.02 -23.84
N HIS A 22 52.62 22.99 -22.92
CA HIS A 22 51.54 23.09 -21.94
C HIS A 22 50.24 23.33 -22.74
N VAL A 23 49.51 22.27 -22.99
CA VAL A 23 48.12 22.40 -23.40
C VAL A 23 47.40 23.00 -22.20
N LEU A 24 47.26 24.32 -22.18
CA LEU A 24 46.31 24.99 -21.33
C LEU A 24 44.96 24.30 -21.62
N MET A 25 44.51 23.45 -20.74
CA MET A 25 43.13 22.98 -20.80
C MET A 25 42.28 24.23 -20.77
N LYS A 26 41.72 24.57 -21.93
CA LYS A 26 40.67 25.57 -22.01
C LYS A 26 39.68 25.27 -20.89
N ASP A 27 39.41 26.25 -20.06
CA ASP A 27 38.32 26.23 -19.10
C ASP A 27 37.15 25.50 -19.77
N GLN A 28 36.85 24.30 -19.29
CA GLN A 28 35.60 23.67 -19.68
C GLN A 28 34.53 24.58 -19.15
N THR A 29 34.02 25.45 -20.05
CA THR A 29 32.85 26.25 -19.76
C THR A 29 31.80 25.26 -19.24
N LYS A 30 31.60 25.23 -17.92
CA LYS A 30 30.55 24.43 -17.30
C LYS A 30 29.27 24.89 -17.98
N ILE A 31 28.78 24.11 -18.93
CA ILE A 31 27.50 24.39 -19.57
C ILE A 31 26.48 24.34 -18.41
N LYS A 32 26.05 25.54 -18.00
CA LYS A 32 24.98 25.67 -17.00
C LYS A 32 23.72 25.20 -17.71
N ARG A 33 23.37 23.93 -17.49
CA ARG A 33 22.07 23.41 -17.94
C ARG A 33 20.96 24.15 -17.22
N ALA A 34 19.95 24.60 -17.94
CA ALA A 34 18.81 25.27 -17.35
C ALA A 34 17.99 24.24 -16.53
N VAL A 35 17.71 24.60 -15.28
CA VAL A 35 16.82 23.84 -14.44
C VAL A 35 15.40 24.24 -14.78
N ARG A 36 14.58 23.27 -15.14
CA ARG A 36 13.15 23.46 -15.38
C ARG A 36 12.31 22.70 -14.39
N ARG A 37 11.12 23.21 -14.13
CA ARG A 37 10.08 22.55 -13.34
C ARG A 37 8.87 22.33 -14.23
N THR A 38 8.35 21.11 -14.22
CA THR A 38 7.17 20.72 -14.98
C THR A 38 6.15 20.14 -14.01
N THR A 39 4.97 20.75 -13.95
CA THR A 39 3.85 20.20 -13.17
C THR A 39 3.08 19.20 -14.02
N ILE A 40 2.84 18.02 -13.48
CA ILE A 40 2.07 16.95 -14.10
C ILE A 40 0.87 16.65 -13.20
N VAL A 41 -0.31 16.67 -13.78
CA VAL A 41 -1.55 16.21 -13.14
C VAL A 41 -1.84 14.82 -13.67
N VAL A 42 -1.82 13.85 -12.78
CA VAL A 42 -2.14 12.44 -13.08
C VAL A 42 -3.50 12.15 -12.51
N ASN A 43 -4.45 11.85 -13.38
CA ASN A 43 -5.78 11.42 -12.99
C ASN A 43 -5.94 9.94 -13.38
N SER A 44 -6.35 9.09 -12.44
CA SER A 44 -6.57 7.67 -12.72
C SER A 44 -7.63 7.43 -13.80
N ARG A 45 -8.53 8.39 -14.05
CA ARG A 45 -9.50 8.37 -15.16
C ARG A 45 -8.83 8.35 -16.54
N ASP A 46 -7.63 8.92 -16.66
CA ASP A 46 -6.91 9.02 -17.93
C ASP A 46 -6.10 7.74 -18.24
N ARG A 47 -6.24 6.69 -17.43
CA ARG A 47 -5.58 5.40 -17.63
C ARG A 47 -6.11 4.69 -18.88
N ASN A 48 -5.31 3.81 -19.44
CA ASN A 48 -5.75 2.94 -20.53
C ASN A 48 -6.62 1.79 -19.97
N LEU A 49 -7.94 1.92 -20.07
CA LEU A 49 -8.89 0.95 -19.50
C LEU A 49 -8.76 -0.49 -20.08
N ILE A 50 -8.14 -0.67 -21.24
CA ILE A 50 -7.90 -2.00 -21.82
C ILE A 50 -6.77 -2.71 -21.07
N ARG A 51 -5.71 -1.96 -20.71
CA ARG A 51 -4.55 -2.48 -20.00
C ARG A 51 -4.71 -2.39 -18.48
N ASP A 52 -5.17 -1.24 -18.00
CA ASP A 52 -5.22 -0.87 -16.60
C ASP A 52 -6.70 -0.71 -16.17
N PHE A 53 -7.39 -1.84 -15.98
CA PHE A 53 -8.81 -1.81 -15.65
C PHE A 53 -9.08 -1.12 -14.30
N ASN A 54 -8.23 -1.36 -13.30
CA ASN A 54 -8.42 -0.86 -11.96
C ASN A 54 -7.85 0.56 -11.78
N SER A 55 -8.54 1.39 -10.98
CA SER A 55 -8.09 2.76 -10.64
C SER A 55 -6.97 2.81 -9.60
N ASN A 56 -6.64 1.69 -9.00
CA ASN A 56 -5.67 1.52 -7.92
C ASN A 56 -4.28 1.06 -8.38
N GLU A 57 -4.16 0.60 -9.61
CA GLU A 57 -2.90 0.22 -10.24
C GLU A 57 -2.96 0.54 -11.74
N PHE A 58 -2.18 1.51 -12.18
CA PHE A 58 -2.25 1.97 -13.57
C PHE A 58 -0.97 2.68 -14.01
N ARG A 59 -0.77 2.75 -15.33
CA ARG A 59 0.31 3.49 -15.97
C ARG A 59 -0.20 4.79 -16.58
N TYR A 60 0.45 5.88 -16.20
CA TYR A 60 0.29 7.17 -16.86
C TYR A 60 1.42 7.37 -17.87
N THR A 61 1.08 7.77 -19.11
CA THR A 61 2.06 8.03 -20.16
C THR A 61 2.14 9.53 -20.43
N LEU A 62 3.33 10.07 -20.33
CA LEU A 62 3.61 11.47 -20.62
C LEU A 62 3.41 11.77 -22.12
N ARG A 63 2.89 12.94 -22.43
CA ARG A 63 2.77 13.38 -23.83
C ARG A 63 4.14 13.59 -24.50
N ARG A 64 5.13 13.98 -23.71
CA ARG A 64 6.53 14.14 -24.13
C ARG A 64 7.43 13.60 -23.04
N PRO A 65 8.51 12.90 -23.40
CA PRO A 65 9.46 12.43 -22.42
C PRO A 65 10.13 13.60 -21.70
N LEU A 66 10.32 13.47 -20.39
CA LEU A 66 11.20 14.34 -19.63
C LEU A 66 12.58 13.69 -19.53
N THR A 67 13.63 14.50 -19.55
CA THR A 67 15.01 14.02 -19.51
C THR A 67 15.79 14.67 -18.37
N ASN A 68 16.81 13.96 -17.89
CA ASN A 68 17.68 14.43 -16.80
C ASN A 68 16.89 14.87 -15.54
N ILE A 69 15.98 14.00 -15.05
CA ILE A 69 15.13 14.30 -13.91
C ILE A 69 15.98 14.30 -12.64
N MET A 70 15.94 15.41 -11.93
CA MET A 70 16.65 15.63 -10.67
C MET A 70 15.80 15.26 -9.46
N SER A 71 14.53 15.65 -9.50
CA SER A 71 13.60 15.37 -8.41
C SER A 71 12.16 15.24 -8.88
N ILE A 72 11.36 14.53 -8.09
CA ILE A 72 9.91 14.38 -8.23
C ILE A 72 9.29 14.69 -6.88
N GLU A 73 8.40 15.65 -6.84
CA GLU A 73 7.71 16.10 -5.63
C GLU A 73 6.21 15.91 -5.77
N LEU A 74 5.57 15.31 -4.77
CA LEU A 74 4.12 15.26 -4.67
C LEU A 74 3.61 16.56 -4.07
N MET A 75 2.94 17.36 -4.89
CA MET A 75 2.46 18.70 -4.53
C MET A 75 1.09 18.66 -3.89
N ASN A 76 0.19 17.90 -4.49
CA ASN A 76 -1.20 17.77 -4.07
C ASN A 76 -1.71 16.39 -4.48
N GLY A 77 -2.78 15.96 -3.83
CA GLY A 77 -3.45 14.73 -4.21
C GLY A 77 -4.86 14.66 -3.65
N CYS A 78 -5.66 13.87 -4.32
CA CYS A 78 -7.00 13.51 -3.90
C CYS A 78 -7.15 12.02 -4.14
N ILE A 79 -7.25 11.23 -3.07
CA ILE A 79 -7.50 9.79 -3.16
C ILE A 79 -8.78 9.41 -2.43
N PRO A 80 -9.53 8.40 -2.89
CA PRO A 80 -10.69 7.89 -2.17
C PRO A 80 -10.30 7.38 -0.79
N SER A 81 -11.03 7.77 0.24
CA SER A 81 -10.87 7.27 1.62
C SER A 81 -11.94 6.25 1.99
N TYR A 82 -13.01 6.15 1.20
CA TYR A 82 -14.09 5.20 1.42
C TYR A 82 -13.73 3.85 0.82
N ILE A 83 -12.97 3.06 1.57
CA ILE A 83 -12.49 1.74 1.18
C ILE A 83 -13.29 0.69 1.92
N TYR A 84 -13.64 -0.41 1.24
CA TYR A 84 -14.33 -1.52 1.88
C TYR A 84 -13.44 -2.17 2.94
N ASN A 85 -13.93 -2.22 4.16
CA ASN A 85 -13.26 -2.94 5.24
C ASN A 85 -13.45 -4.46 5.14
N VAL A 86 -14.44 -4.92 4.36
CA VAL A 86 -14.56 -6.31 3.89
C VAL A 86 -14.47 -6.31 2.38
N ASN A 87 -13.41 -6.86 1.81
CA ASN A 87 -13.22 -6.98 0.37
C ASN A 87 -12.94 -8.42 -0.05
N THR A 88 -12.87 -8.68 -1.35
CA THR A 88 -12.70 -10.02 -1.91
C THR A 88 -11.40 -10.73 -1.51
N GLY A 89 -10.40 -9.99 -1.01
CA GLY A 89 -9.12 -10.56 -0.55
C GLY A 89 -9.17 -11.19 0.84
N TRP A 90 -10.17 -10.84 1.67
CA TRP A 90 -10.28 -11.35 3.03
C TRP A 90 -11.73 -11.47 3.54
N ASN A 91 -12.66 -11.80 2.67
CA ASN A 91 -14.08 -11.95 3.02
C ASN A 91 -14.54 -13.38 3.21
N THR A 92 -13.64 -14.36 3.13
CA THR A 92 -13.99 -15.78 3.18
C THR A 92 -13.30 -16.50 4.34
N PHE A 93 -13.94 -17.52 4.86
CA PHE A 93 -13.38 -18.47 5.81
C PHE A 93 -14.16 -19.78 5.78
N SER A 94 -13.50 -20.87 6.15
CA SER A 94 -14.19 -22.16 6.30
C SER A 94 -14.83 -22.29 7.68
N PHE A 95 -16.02 -22.86 7.68
CA PHE A 95 -16.83 -23.12 8.88
C PHE A 95 -17.24 -24.59 8.92
N LYS A 96 -17.12 -25.21 10.08
CA LYS A 96 -17.46 -26.62 10.30
C LYS A 96 -18.53 -26.76 11.37
N GLU A 97 -19.58 -27.50 11.08
CA GLU A 97 -20.57 -27.93 12.05
C GLU A 97 -20.73 -29.49 11.99
N GLY A 98 -20.35 -30.17 13.04
CA GLY A 98 -20.31 -31.63 13.04
C GLY A 98 -19.39 -32.19 11.94
N ALA A 99 -19.97 -32.94 10.98
CA ALA A 99 -19.23 -33.50 9.85
C ALA A 99 -19.25 -32.60 8.60
N VAL A 100 -20.01 -31.50 8.61
CA VAL A 100 -20.18 -30.62 7.46
C VAL A 100 -19.20 -29.45 7.53
N THR A 101 -18.43 -29.25 6.46
CA THR A 101 -17.56 -28.07 6.30
C THR A 101 -18.04 -27.27 5.10
N VAL A 102 -18.22 -25.96 5.26
CA VAL A 102 -18.67 -25.04 4.23
C VAL A 102 -17.79 -23.78 4.19
N LEU A 103 -17.68 -23.19 3.03
CA LEU A 103 -17.05 -21.88 2.87
C LEU A 103 -18.10 -20.79 3.14
N ILE A 104 -17.81 -19.93 4.09
CA ILE A 104 -18.58 -18.71 4.36
C ILE A 104 -17.97 -17.56 3.58
N THR A 105 -18.82 -16.79 2.89
CA THR A 105 -18.41 -15.59 2.17
C THR A 105 -19.22 -14.40 2.65
N LEU A 106 -18.57 -13.44 3.29
CA LEU A 106 -19.19 -12.17 3.61
C LEU A 106 -19.26 -11.31 2.33
N ARG A 107 -20.34 -10.56 2.17
CA ARG A 107 -20.45 -9.66 1.02
C ARG A 107 -19.43 -8.52 1.14
N PRO A 108 -18.69 -8.20 0.07
CA PRO A 108 -17.80 -7.04 0.09
C PRO A 108 -18.58 -5.76 0.37
N GLY A 109 -18.05 -4.90 1.26
CA GLY A 109 -18.72 -3.68 1.65
C GLY A 109 -18.01 -2.90 2.75
N TYR A 110 -18.53 -1.72 3.03
CA TYR A 110 -18.14 -0.93 4.19
C TYR A 110 -19.11 -1.17 5.32
N TYR A 111 -18.65 -1.83 6.37
CA TYR A 111 -19.46 -2.23 7.51
C TYR A 111 -19.13 -1.40 8.74
N THR A 112 -20.16 -1.15 9.53
CA THR A 112 -20.03 -0.79 10.95
C THR A 112 -19.97 -2.06 11.80
N GLU A 113 -19.61 -1.96 13.08
CA GLU A 113 -19.60 -3.12 13.99
C GLU A 113 -20.94 -3.90 13.89
N SER A 114 -22.07 -3.22 14.01
CA SER A 114 -23.39 -3.87 14.01
C SER A 114 -23.76 -4.49 12.67
N THR A 115 -23.46 -3.83 11.56
CA THR A 115 -23.81 -4.35 10.23
C THR A 115 -22.93 -5.52 9.83
N LEU A 116 -21.65 -5.57 10.25
CA LEU A 116 -20.77 -6.72 10.05
C LEU A 116 -21.27 -7.95 10.83
N LEU A 117 -21.64 -7.78 12.09
CA LEU A 117 -22.17 -8.88 12.89
C LEU A 117 -23.51 -9.40 12.35
N THR A 118 -24.36 -8.50 11.83
CA THR A 118 -25.60 -8.90 11.14
C THR A 118 -25.32 -9.69 9.88
N GLU A 119 -24.34 -9.26 9.07
CA GLU A 119 -23.93 -10.00 7.86
C GLU A 119 -23.38 -11.38 8.23
N LEU A 120 -22.47 -11.46 9.22
CA LEU A 120 -21.92 -12.73 9.70
C LEU A 120 -23.04 -13.66 10.17
N GLN A 121 -23.97 -13.16 10.98
CA GLN A 121 -25.13 -13.95 11.45
C GLN A 121 -25.99 -14.45 10.30
N THR A 122 -26.23 -13.60 9.31
CA THR A 122 -27.01 -13.93 8.11
C THR A 122 -26.35 -15.08 7.34
N GLN A 123 -25.04 -14.98 7.10
CA GLN A 123 -24.30 -16.01 6.36
C GLN A 123 -24.24 -17.34 7.13
N LEU A 124 -24.00 -17.31 8.44
CA LEU A 124 -24.02 -18.52 9.27
C LEU A 124 -25.41 -19.17 9.26
N ASN A 125 -26.47 -18.37 9.30
CA ASN A 125 -27.84 -18.89 9.28
C ASN A 125 -28.33 -19.29 7.87
N ALA A 126 -27.62 -18.94 6.82
CA ALA A 126 -27.92 -19.36 5.46
C ALA A 126 -27.33 -20.73 5.09
N ILE A 127 -26.51 -21.36 5.97
CA ILE A 127 -25.86 -22.66 5.70
C ILE A 127 -26.91 -23.75 5.48
N PRO A 128 -26.90 -24.44 4.36
CA PRO A 128 -27.84 -25.55 4.11
C PRO A 128 -27.57 -26.74 5.05
N GLY A 129 -28.64 -27.34 5.60
CA GLY A 129 -28.54 -28.53 6.41
C GLY A 129 -27.91 -28.33 7.81
N LYS A 130 -27.70 -27.09 8.24
CA LYS A 130 -27.21 -26.78 9.59
C LYS A 130 -28.17 -27.28 10.66
N LYS A 131 -27.62 -27.63 11.81
CA LYS A 131 -28.39 -28.11 13.00
C LYS A 131 -28.60 -26.99 14.02
N ASN A 132 -27.79 -25.97 13.98
CA ASN A 132 -27.83 -24.81 14.88
C ASN A 132 -28.46 -23.59 14.20
N THR A 133 -29.05 -22.72 15.03
CA THR A 133 -29.25 -21.30 14.66
C THR A 133 -28.24 -20.49 15.45
N TYR A 134 -27.61 -19.52 14.77
CA TYR A 134 -26.52 -18.73 15.33
C TYR A 134 -26.99 -17.32 15.66
N ALA A 135 -26.62 -16.84 16.85
CA ALA A 135 -26.69 -15.43 17.21
C ALA A 135 -25.28 -14.87 17.36
N VAL A 136 -25.05 -13.71 16.75
CA VAL A 136 -23.77 -13.02 16.78
C VAL A 136 -23.95 -11.70 17.51
N LEU A 137 -23.28 -11.55 18.64
CA LEU A 137 -23.44 -10.44 19.56
C LEU A 137 -22.10 -9.71 19.79
N LEU A 138 -22.18 -8.43 20.09
CA LEU A 138 -21.06 -7.64 20.56
C LEU A 138 -21.18 -7.38 22.05
N ASN A 139 -20.20 -7.78 22.82
CA ASN A 139 -20.09 -7.32 24.20
C ASN A 139 -19.69 -5.85 24.20
N GLN A 140 -20.60 -4.99 24.63
CA GLN A 140 -20.40 -3.53 24.55
C GLN A 140 -19.25 -3.02 25.45
N THR A 141 -18.94 -3.74 26.53
CA THR A 141 -17.88 -3.35 27.47
C THR A 141 -16.50 -3.77 26.95
N THR A 142 -16.37 -5.01 26.45
CA THR A 142 -15.07 -5.56 26.02
C THR A 142 -14.85 -5.41 24.52
N LYS A 143 -15.88 -5.00 23.77
CA LYS A 143 -15.88 -4.94 22.29
C LYS A 143 -15.53 -6.28 21.63
N LYS A 144 -15.73 -7.39 22.33
CA LYS A 144 -15.49 -8.74 21.81
C LYS A 144 -16.74 -9.29 21.15
N VAL A 145 -16.53 -10.00 20.04
CA VAL A 145 -17.57 -10.72 19.32
C VAL A 145 -17.86 -12.03 20.03
N GLN A 146 -19.12 -12.30 20.33
CA GLN A 146 -19.58 -13.56 20.87
C GLN A 146 -20.55 -14.21 19.89
N ILE A 147 -20.33 -15.48 19.58
CA ILE A 147 -21.18 -16.27 18.70
C ILE A 147 -21.74 -17.43 19.52
N THR A 148 -23.07 -17.52 19.55
CA THR A 148 -23.78 -18.57 20.31
C THR A 148 -24.66 -19.39 19.37
N SER A 149 -24.83 -20.66 19.67
CA SER A 149 -25.70 -21.56 18.91
C SER A 149 -26.92 -22.01 19.75
N SER A 150 -28.03 -22.26 19.06
CA SER A 150 -29.28 -22.72 19.70
C SER A 150 -29.21 -24.13 20.30
N ASN A 151 -28.32 -24.96 19.75
CA ASN A 151 -28.12 -26.35 20.22
C ASN A 151 -26.65 -26.56 20.58
N VAL A 152 -26.34 -27.64 21.29
CA VAL A 152 -24.97 -27.96 21.76
C VAL A 152 -24.16 -28.72 20.71
N VAL A 153 -24.57 -28.70 19.44
CA VAL A 153 -23.76 -29.28 18.34
C VAL A 153 -22.50 -28.45 18.18
N PRO A 154 -21.31 -29.05 18.34
CA PRO A 154 -20.06 -28.31 18.22
C PRO A 154 -19.89 -27.74 16.82
N TYR A 155 -19.39 -26.52 16.76
CA TYR A 155 -19.00 -25.84 15.51
C TYR A 155 -17.62 -25.20 15.65
N THR A 156 -16.94 -25.03 14.53
CA THR A 156 -15.58 -24.53 14.48
C THR A 156 -15.42 -23.50 13.35
N PHE A 157 -14.84 -22.36 13.68
CA PHE A 157 -14.32 -21.42 12.70
C PHE A 157 -12.90 -21.84 12.33
N LEU A 158 -12.69 -22.20 11.07
CA LEU A 158 -11.42 -22.70 10.55
C LEU A 158 -10.65 -21.52 9.89
N PHE A 159 -10.26 -20.54 10.69
CA PHE A 159 -9.51 -19.39 10.19
C PHE A 159 -8.05 -19.73 9.81
N TYR A 160 -7.52 -20.81 10.33
CA TYR A 160 -6.18 -21.29 10.05
C TYR A 160 -6.19 -22.49 9.10
N SER A 161 -6.80 -23.60 9.51
CA SER A 161 -6.73 -24.86 8.76
C SER A 161 -7.64 -24.91 7.54
N GLY A 162 -8.67 -24.05 7.48
CA GLY A 162 -9.64 -24.01 6.38
C GLY A 162 -9.41 -22.89 5.38
N THR A 163 -8.36 -22.10 5.55
CA THR A 163 -8.00 -21.01 4.64
C THR A 163 -6.95 -21.52 3.66
N PRO A 164 -7.02 -21.16 2.36
CA PRO A 164 -5.89 -21.37 1.45
C PRO A 164 -4.64 -20.72 2.04
N ASN A 165 -3.64 -21.55 2.35
CA ASN A 165 -2.45 -21.10 3.08
C ASN A 165 -1.40 -20.42 2.19
N ASP A 166 -1.69 -20.20 0.90
CA ASP A 166 -0.74 -19.75 -0.09
C ASP A 166 -0.14 -18.35 0.18
N ASP A 167 -0.79 -17.56 1.07
CA ASP A 167 -0.40 -16.18 1.38
C ASP A 167 -0.19 -15.92 2.88
N ILE A 168 -0.04 -16.95 3.70
CA ILE A 168 0.33 -16.75 5.11
C ILE A 168 1.82 -16.42 5.16
N ASP A 169 2.17 -15.17 5.36
CA ASP A 169 3.53 -14.77 5.69
C ASP A 169 3.87 -15.26 7.11
N LEU A 170 4.44 -16.45 7.18
CA LEU A 170 4.91 -17.06 8.42
C LEU A 170 6.06 -16.29 9.08
N ASN A 171 6.68 -15.34 8.37
CA ASN A 171 7.76 -14.49 8.89
C ASN A 171 7.23 -13.28 9.66
N THR A 172 6.02 -12.86 9.41
CA THR A 172 5.31 -12.00 10.33
C THR A 172 4.71 -12.89 11.42
N LEU A 173 5.20 -12.77 12.63
CA LEU A 173 4.56 -13.30 13.85
C LEU A 173 3.17 -12.67 14.07
N ALA A 174 2.48 -12.34 13.00
CA ALA A 174 1.15 -11.77 13.03
C ALA A 174 0.19 -12.87 13.51
N ILE A 175 -0.24 -12.75 14.74
CA ILE A 175 -1.33 -13.50 15.38
C ILE A 175 -2.61 -13.47 14.52
N LEU A 176 -2.63 -12.70 13.43
CA LEU A 176 -3.80 -12.31 12.66
C LEU A 176 -3.72 -12.86 11.23
N SER A 177 -4.75 -13.59 10.80
CA SER A 177 -4.90 -13.98 9.39
C SER A 177 -5.19 -12.76 8.52
N ILE A 178 -4.42 -12.61 7.45
CA ILE A 178 -4.58 -11.52 6.48
C ILE A 178 -5.59 -11.84 5.37
N ASN A 179 -5.90 -13.13 5.16
CA ASN A 179 -6.75 -13.59 4.04
C ASN A 179 -8.17 -13.96 4.48
N THR A 180 -8.50 -13.71 5.74
CA THR A 180 -9.84 -13.98 6.31
C THR A 180 -10.33 -12.77 7.08
N PRO A 181 -11.65 -12.65 7.36
CA PRO A 181 -12.19 -11.60 8.20
C PRO A 181 -11.88 -11.79 9.69
N ALA A 182 -11.08 -12.78 10.07
CA ALA A 182 -10.76 -13.08 11.47
C ALA A 182 -10.29 -11.86 12.24
N ARG A 183 -9.34 -11.11 11.65
CA ARG A 183 -8.80 -9.87 12.25
C ARG A 183 -9.89 -8.84 12.52
N LEU A 184 -10.79 -8.59 11.55
CA LEU A 184 -11.90 -7.65 11.73
C LEU A 184 -12.80 -8.05 12.89
N LEU A 185 -13.04 -9.36 13.06
CA LEU A 185 -13.91 -9.92 14.07
C LEU A 185 -13.21 -10.11 15.43
N GLY A 186 -11.94 -9.73 15.55
CA GLY A 186 -11.15 -9.89 16.78
C GLY A 186 -10.65 -11.31 17.05
N PHE A 187 -10.62 -12.17 16.02
CA PHE A 187 -10.03 -13.51 16.10
C PHE A 187 -8.58 -13.49 15.58
N GLY A 188 -7.75 -14.37 16.17
CA GLY A 188 -6.37 -14.57 15.71
C GLY A 188 -6.26 -15.65 14.64
N LEU A 189 -5.03 -15.90 14.19
CA LEU A 189 -4.70 -16.93 13.20
C LEU A 189 -4.68 -18.33 13.85
N GLN A 190 -5.85 -18.82 14.21
CA GLN A 190 -6.06 -20.19 14.73
C GLN A 190 -7.51 -20.62 14.52
N ASP A 191 -7.78 -21.90 14.67
CA ASP A 191 -9.13 -22.41 14.62
C ASP A 191 -9.82 -22.27 15.99
N TYR A 192 -11.11 -21.96 15.96
CA TYR A 192 -11.91 -21.73 17.16
C TYR A 192 -13.08 -22.71 17.21
N THR A 193 -13.03 -23.65 18.15
CA THR A 193 -14.12 -24.60 18.38
C THR A 193 -15.02 -24.13 19.54
N SER A 194 -16.33 -24.27 19.36
CA SER A 194 -17.29 -23.86 20.37
C SER A 194 -17.19 -24.72 21.63
N VAL A 195 -17.27 -24.06 22.78
CA VAL A 195 -17.41 -24.69 24.07
C VAL A 195 -18.82 -24.39 24.60
N ASN A 196 -19.60 -25.41 24.90
CA ASN A 196 -21.01 -25.25 25.32
C ASN A 196 -21.84 -24.38 24.37
N GLY A 197 -21.61 -24.52 23.05
CA GLY A 197 -22.33 -23.76 22.03
C GLY A 197 -21.94 -22.28 21.92
N SER A 198 -20.81 -21.88 22.48
CA SER A 198 -20.35 -20.49 22.42
C SER A 198 -18.87 -20.35 22.00
N ILE A 199 -18.56 -19.31 21.23
CA ILE A 199 -17.20 -18.85 20.93
C ILE A 199 -17.16 -17.36 21.21
N THR A 200 -16.07 -16.90 21.83
CA THR A 200 -15.81 -15.45 22.02
C THR A 200 -14.47 -15.08 21.41
N SER A 201 -14.39 -13.95 20.71
CA SER A 201 -13.14 -13.46 20.13
C SER A 201 -12.11 -13.16 21.22
N ILE A 202 -10.83 -13.32 20.88
CA ILE A 202 -9.72 -13.07 21.82
C ILE A 202 -9.41 -11.57 21.96
N LEU A 203 -9.62 -10.81 20.87
CA LEU A 203 -9.41 -9.37 20.78
C LEU A 203 -10.76 -8.64 20.60
N PRO A 204 -10.82 -7.34 20.85
CA PRO A 204 -11.94 -6.51 20.41
C PRO A 204 -12.11 -6.58 18.88
N ILE A 205 -13.33 -6.35 18.41
CA ILE A 205 -13.61 -6.11 16.99
C ILE A 205 -12.83 -4.88 16.50
N ASP A 206 -12.22 -4.95 15.33
CA ASP A 206 -11.32 -3.91 14.82
C ASP A 206 -11.69 -3.50 13.38
N ILE A 207 -12.80 -2.80 13.25
CA ILE A 207 -13.33 -2.38 11.95
C ILE A 207 -12.65 -1.10 11.45
N ASP A 208 -12.41 -0.17 12.36
CA ASP A 208 -11.92 1.17 12.02
C ASP A 208 -10.41 1.21 11.78
N ASN A 209 -9.69 0.21 12.26
CA ASN A 209 -8.24 0.15 12.19
C ASN A 209 -7.70 -0.94 11.25
N PHE A 210 -8.56 -1.57 10.49
CA PHE A 210 -8.16 -2.68 9.61
C PHE A 210 -7.20 -2.23 8.52
N LEU A 211 -7.47 -1.08 7.90
CA LEU A 211 -6.59 -0.42 6.94
C LEU A 211 -6.36 1.00 7.44
N LYS A 212 -5.19 1.23 8.05
CA LYS A 212 -4.81 2.56 8.59
C LYS A 212 -4.05 3.40 7.60
N THR A 213 -3.35 2.74 6.69
CA THR A 213 -2.41 3.39 5.79
C THR A 213 -2.55 2.84 4.38
N ILE A 214 -2.39 3.72 3.41
CA ILE A 214 -2.22 3.36 2.00
C ILE A 214 -0.85 3.84 1.59
N TYR A 215 -0.09 2.96 0.97
CA TYR A 215 1.24 3.24 0.45
C TYR A 215 1.16 3.53 -1.05
N LEU A 216 1.63 4.70 -1.44
CA LEU A 216 1.80 5.06 -2.85
C LEU A 216 3.14 4.53 -3.34
N HIS A 217 3.11 3.66 -4.31
CA HIS A 217 4.29 3.21 -5.04
C HIS A 217 4.31 3.87 -6.41
N LEU A 218 5.49 4.37 -6.78
CA LEU A 218 5.75 4.97 -8.09
C LEU A 218 6.93 4.28 -8.74
N GLU A 219 6.79 3.96 -10.01
CA GLU A 219 7.88 3.46 -10.84
C GLU A 219 7.94 4.24 -12.14
N THR A 220 9.12 4.37 -12.72
CA THR A 220 9.31 4.94 -14.05
C THR A 220 10.28 4.09 -14.84
N ASP A 221 9.84 3.64 -16.01
CA ASP A 221 10.65 2.79 -16.92
C ASP A 221 11.36 1.63 -16.19
N GLY A 222 10.65 0.97 -15.23
CA GLY A 222 11.15 -0.13 -14.41
C GLY A 222 12.08 0.28 -13.26
N LYS A 223 12.21 1.58 -12.97
CA LYS A 223 12.96 2.11 -11.84
C LYS A 223 12.00 2.53 -10.73
N ASN A 224 12.15 1.95 -9.55
CA ASN A 224 11.38 2.34 -8.37
C ASN A 224 11.78 3.75 -7.91
N LEU A 225 10.78 4.58 -7.64
CA LEU A 225 10.92 5.96 -7.14
C LEU A 225 10.62 6.01 -5.64
N SER A 226 11.04 5.01 -4.89
CA SER A 226 10.83 4.97 -3.45
C SER A 226 11.69 5.98 -2.72
N ARG A 227 11.17 6.47 -1.61
CA ARG A 227 11.86 7.34 -0.67
C ARG A 227 11.87 6.79 0.74
N MET A 228 10.87 6.03 1.11
CA MET A 228 10.68 5.52 2.46
C MET A 228 10.91 4.02 2.48
N GLU A 229 11.88 3.58 3.29
CA GLU A 229 12.09 2.19 3.59
C GLU A 229 11.18 1.79 4.76
N LEU A 230 10.36 0.77 4.55
CA LEU A 230 9.48 0.24 5.59
C LEU A 230 10.19 -0.92 6.30
N GLY A 231 10.25 -0.86 7.63
CA GLY A 231 11.13 -1.68 8.48
C GLY A 231 10.93 -3.20 8.47
N ASN A 232 9.99 -3.76 7.71
CA ASN A 232 9.74 -5.20 7.66
C ASN A 232 9.89 -5.74 6.21
N GLY A 233 11.10 -5.79 5.70
CA GLY A 233 11.37 -6.55 4.48
C GLY A 233 11.37 -5.74 3.19
N GLY A 234 11.81 -4.50 3.20
CA GLY A 234 12.20 -3.77 1.98
C GLY A 234 11.03 -3.33 1.09
N ARG A 235 9.93 -2.94 1.69
CA ARG A 235 8.78 -2.36 0.98
C ARG A 235 8.95 -0.86 0.91
N ASP A 236 9.72 -0.43 -0.05
CA ASP A 236 9.92 0.99 -0.27
C ASP A 236 8.67 1.61 -0.88
N CYS A 237 8.22 2.74 -0.36
CA CYS A 237 7.12 3.50 -0.92
C CYS A 237 7.52 4.95 -1.20
N PHE A 238 6.76 5.61 -2.08
CA PHE A 238 6.94 7.02 -2.37
C PHE A 238 6.29 7.91 -1.32
N HIS A 239 5.05 7.60 -0.91
CA HIS A 239 4.29 8.36 0.07
C HIS A 239 3.34 7.46 0.88
N ILE A 240 2.99 7.90 2.09
CA ILE A 240 2.06 7.20 2.99
C ILE A 240 0.85 8.08 3.24
N PHE A 241 -0.33 7.57 2.92
CA PHE A 241 -1.61 8.21 3.26
C PHE A 241 -2.16 7.59 4.53
N TYR A 242 -2.52 8.40 5.50
CA TYR A 242 -3.16 7.96 6.73
C TYR A 242 -4.67 8.05 6.60
N LEU A 243 -5.35 6.92 6.72
CA LEU A 243 -6.81 6.86 6.74
C LEU A 243 -7.30 7.24 8.13
N VAL A 244 -8.14 8.28 8.18
CA VAL A 244 -8.79 8.71 9.41
C VAL A 244 -10.23 8.19 9.39
N PRO A 245 -10.64 7.36 10.35
CA PRO A 245 -12.02 6.87 10.44
C PRO A 245 -13.03 8.01 10.46
N GLY A 246 -14.10 7.88 9.70
CA GLY A 246 -15.14 8.93 9.62
C GLY A 246 -14.73 10.18 8.85
N SER A 247 -13.56 10.19 8.21
CA SER A 247 -13.14 11.28 7.32
C SER A 247 -14.03 11.39 6.10
N ALA A 248 -13.93 12.53 5.41
CA ALA A 248 -14.62 12.76 4.15
C ALA A 248 -14.36 11.65 3.12
N ASN A 249 -15.18 11.53 2.09
CA ASN A 249 -15.06 10.51 1.04
C ASN A 249 -13.71 10.50 0.28
N TYR A 250 -12.90 11.52 0.49
CA TYR A 250 -11.58 11.67 -0.11
C TYR A 250 -10.58 12.22 0.92
N LEU A 251 -9.36 11.69 0.87
CA LEU A 251 -8.19 12.28 1.50
C LEU A 251 -7.61 13.31 0.55
N LEU A 252 -7.44 14.51 1.06
CA LEU A 252 -6.79 15.60 0.34
C LEU A 252 -5.37 15.75 0.87
N LEU A 253 -4.41 15.69 -0.03
CA LEU A 253 -3.01 16.01 0.26
C LEU A 253 -2.77 17.48 -0.01
N ASN A 254 -1.95 18.07 0.83
CA ASN A 254 -1.46 19.42 0.64
C ASN A 254 0.06 19.43 0.89
N LYS A 255 0.82 20.04 -0.01
CA LYS A 255 2.27 20.20 0.11
C LYS A 255 2.70 20.79 1.45
N GLU A 256 1.91 21.67 2.05
CA GLU A 256 2.26 22.32 3.31
C GLU A 256 2.24 21.36 4.51
N THR A 257 1.45 20.29 4.42
CA THR A 257 1.30 19.29 5.50
C THR A 257 1.97 17.96 5.18
N ASP A 258 2.03 17.58 3.90
CA ASP A 258 2.40 16.23 3.47
C ASP A 258 3.49 16.25 2.39
N HIS A 259 4.59 16.96 2.68
CA HIS A 259 5.68 17.14 1.73
C HIS A 259 6.42 15.82 1.45
N THR A 260 6.42 15.37 0.20
CA THR A 260 7.20 14.22 -0.25
C THR A 260 8.00 14.57 -1.50
N LEU A 261 9.32 14.48 -1.36
CA LEU A 261 10.29 14.78 -2.40
C LEU A 261 11.20 13.57 -2.63
N PHE A 262 11.22 13.04 -3.83
CA PHE A 262 12.24 12.11 -4.32
C PHE A 262 13.35 12.88 -5.02
N GLU A 263 14.59 12.63 -4.62
CA GLU A 263 15.78 13.18 -5.29
C GLU A 263 16.57 12.05 -5.97
N SER A 264 16.85 12.24 -7.23
CA SER A 264 17.66 11.30 -7.99
C SER A 264 19.15 11.51 -7.66
N SER A 265 19.72 10.64 -6.85
CA SER A 265 21.13 10.68 -6.45
C SER A 265 21.76 9.29 -6.68
N PRO A 266 23.02 9.20 -7.12
CA PRO A 266 23.96 10.29 -7.44
C PRO A 266 23.79 10.88 -8.86
N ALA A 267 22.94 10.29 -9.71
CA ALA A 267 22.77 10.73 -11.09
C ALA A 267 21.29 10.98 -11.42
N PRO A 268 20.98 11.97 -12.26
CA PRO A 268 19.63 12.20 -12.77
C PRO A 268 19.06 10.97 -13.46
N ILE A 269 17.73 10.81 -13.41
CA ILE A 269 17.06 9.84 -14.26
C ILE A 269 17.15 10.33 -15.70
N ALA A 270 17.80 9.56 -16.56
CA ALA A 270 18.12 10.00 -17.90
C ALA A 270 16.87 10.34 -18.73
N ARG A 271 15.81 9.56 -18.58
CA ARG A 271 14.55 9.74 -19.30
C ARG A 271 13.38 9.18 -18.47
N MET A 272 12.23 9.84 -18.58
CA MET A 272 10.96 9.38 -18.05
C MET A 272 9.87 9.57 -19.10
N MET A 273 9.20 8.50 -19.47
CA MET A 273 8.08 8.50 -20.41
C MET A 273 6.79 8.02 -19.75
N THR A 274 6.93 7.16 -18.75
CA THR A 274 5.79 6.58 -18.03
C THR A 274 5.96 6.73 -16.52
N ILE A 275 4.85 6.78 -15.83
CA ILE A 275 4.77 6.68 -14.38
C ILE A 275 3.80 5.54 -14.08
N ASP A 276 4.29 4.47 -13.49
CA ASP A 276 3.47 3.40 -12.95
C ASP A 276 3.10 3.73 -11.52
N ILE A 277 1.82 3.70 -11.21
CA ILE A 277 1.25 4.11 -9.95
C ILE A 277 0.51 2.93 -9.36
N SER A 278 0.77 2.59 -8.09
CA SER A 278 -0.03 1.62 -7.36
C SER A 278 -0.26 2.05 -5.92
N PHE A 279 -1.47 1.78 -5.43
CA PHE A 279 -1.86 1.99 -4.04
C PHE A 279 -1.89 0.64 -3.33
N ARG A 280 -1.10 0.49 -2.29
CA ARG A 280 -0.90 -0.78 -1.58
C ARG A 280 -1.14 -0.65 -0.08
N ASP A 281 -1.49 -1.75 0.55
CA ASP A 281 -1.62 -1.86 2.01
C ASP A 281 -0.27 -2.20 2.69
N GLU A 282 -0.29 -2.33 4.01
CA GLU A 282 0.87 -2.71 4.82
C GLU A 282 1.46 -4.09 4.48
N PHE A 283 0.68 -4.95 3.80
CA PHE A 283 1.09 -6.29 3.34
C PHE A 283 1.50 -6.31 1.86
N ASN A 284 1.69 -5.12 1.25
CA ASN A 284 2.01 -4.96 -0.17
C ASN A 284 0.93 -5.46 -1.14
N ARG A 285 -0.31 -5.65 -0.69
CA ARG A 285 -1.45 -5.99 -1.55
C ARG A 285 -2.04 -4.72 -2.15
N VAL A 286 -2.49 -4.80 -3.38
CA VAL A 286 -3.15 -3.68 -4.04
C VAL A 286 -4.47 -3.37 -3.33
N VAL A 287 -4.65 -2.13 -2.90
CA VAL A 287 -5.87 -1.66 -2.20
C VAL A 287 -6.99 -1.45 -3.22
N ASP A 288 -8.15 -2.05 -2.99
CA ASP A 288 -9.33 -1.79 -3.83
C ASP A 288 -9.95 -0.44 -3.48
N LEU A 289 -9.82 0.51 -4.39
CA LEU A 289 -10.43 1.85 -4.29
C LEU A 289 -11.90 1.88 -4.74
N ASN A 290 -12.54 0.72 -4.94
CA ASN A 290 -13.92 0.59 -5.41
C ASN A 290 -14.19 1.31 -6.74
N GLN A 291 -13.23 1.23 -7.66
CA GLN A 291 -13.24 1.91 -8.97
C GLN A 291 -13.40 3.44 -8.89
N ARG A 292 -13.19 4.02 -7.70
CA ARG A 292 -13.18 5.48 -7.54
C ARG A 292 -11.86 6.05 -8.05
N GLU A 293 -11.96 7.24 -8.61
CA GLU A 293 -10.81 7.87 -9.24
C GLU A 293 -9.98 8.67 -8.24
N SER A 294 -8.68 8.67 -8.47
CA SER A 294 -7.68 9.47 -7.74
C SER A 294 -7.05 10.51 -8.65
N THR A 295 -6.57 11.59 -8.06
CA THR A 295 -5.79 12.62 -8.76
C THR A 295 -4.55 12.93 -7.95
N LEU A 296 -3.40 12.90 -8.58
CA LEU A 296 -2.11 13.25 -8.01
C LEU A 296 -1.46 14.36 -8.82
N VAL A 297 -0.84 15.31 -8.15
CA VAL A 297 -0.15 16.44 -8.79
C VAL A 297 1.32 16.39 -8.41
N PHE A 298 2.18 16.20 -9.40
CA PHE A 298 3.63 16.14 -9.22
C PHE A 298 4.30 17.37 -9.81
N GLU A 299 5.31 17.88 -9.12
CA GLU A 299 6.30 18.81 -9.71
C GLU A 299 7.58 18.03 -9.99
N ILE A 300 8.05 18.08 -11.23
CA ILE A 300 9.25 17.38 -11.67
C ILE A 300 10.29 18.41 -12.04
N THR A 301 11.43 18.39 -11.33
CA THR A 301 12.60 19.21 -11.64
C THR A 301 13.53 18.44 -12.55
N HIS A 302 13.87 19.02 -13.67
CA HIS A 302 14.74 18.40 -14.69
C HIS A 302 15.68 19.39 -15.36
N LEU A 303 16.73 18.90 -16.00
CA LEU A 303 17.71 19.70 -16.74
C LEU A 303 17.41 19.64 -18.24
N GLU A 304 17.48 20.81 -18.90
CA GLU A 304 17.48 20.90 -20.36
C GLU A 304 18.86 20.67 -20.98
#